data_e87d707f567727c3d54798445fe852d1
#
_entry.id   e87d707f567727c3d54798445fe852d1
#
_cell.length_a   1.000
_cell.length_b   1.000
_cell.length_c   1.000
_cell.angle_alpha   90.00
_cell.angle_beta   90.00
_cell.angle_gamma   90.00
#
_symmetry.space_group_name_H-M   'P 1'
#
loop_
_entity.id
_entity.type
_entity.pdbx_description
1 polymer ?
#
loop_
_entity_poly.entity_id
_entity_poly.type
_entity_poly.pdbx_seq_one_letter_code
_entity_poly.pdbx_strand_id
1 'polypeptide(L)'
;QYRTLWGEEVRIIFDEDENQSVALSTRDGVEWQGSCDYQLSPCDAPLTYRYAIYRDNSCTRKELGAISHIIYPGNAQQSCYIIDDCWRDLPENNYRYSSAFNGKYTPVSPVRLNDNVGSCITFRALCPGLSSKEQSLGLIGSCNALGNWEYCRPIRMREVRPNVWQLTVDASSLKFPFEYKFVAVSNKTGAVVAWETRNNRIFHTQPLQRGETYFPPETEVFFNTRSLRVAGCAIPVFSLRSEGSFGVGDFGDLKTFITWASATKQKVVQILPINDTTMTDTWMDSYPYNSISIYAFHPMYIDLRQLPALQNEEASQMFEEQRIRLNSLPQVDYEEVNKQKRSYLRMLFEQESENILTSESFEAFFRDNKEWLIPYAAYSYLRDLNHTSDFNNWGEYSRYDKEQIQELCNPDSTAYSKIAFYYFLQYELHVQLLATSDYARSKGVIIKGDIPIGISRTSVEAWVEPYYFNMNGQAGAPPDAFSTNGQNWGMPTYNWDVMAKDNYSWWQKRFRKMAEYFTAYRI
;
A
#
# COMPACT_ATOMS: atom_id res chain seq x y z
N GLN A 1 -21.17 -9.14 -16.84
CA GLN A 1 -20.84 -9.72 -18.16
C GLN A 1 -19.34 -10.01 -18.23
N TYR A 2 -18.96 -11.22 -18.68
CA TYR A 2 -17.57 -11.64 -18.91
C TYR A 2 -17.53 -12.84 -19.85
N ARG A 3 -16.71 -12.77 -20.90
CA ARG A 3 -16.57 -13.90 -21.83
C ARG A 3 -15.55 -14.91 -21.29
N THR A 4 -16.02 -16.12 -21.03
CA THR A 4 -15.19 -17.25 -20.56
C THR A 4 -14.76 -18.16 -21.72
N LEU A 5 -13.75 -18.97 -21.45
CA LEU A 5 -13.38 -20.10 -22.28
C LEU A 5 -14.17 -21.35 -21.88
N TRP A 6 -14.19 -22.35 -22.78
CA TRP A 6 -14.83 -23.64 -22.48
C TRP A 6 -14.20 -24.31 -21.24
N GLY A 7 -15.03 -24.75 -20.32
CA GLY A 7 -14.61 -25.35 -19.04
C GLY A 7 -14.34 -24.34 -17.91
N GLU A 8 -14.53 -23.06 -18.17
CA GLU A 8 -14.49 -22.03 -17.12
C GLU A 8 -15.88 -21.72 -16.59
N GLU A 9 -15.97 -21.44 -15.29
CA GLU A 9 -17.16 -20.94 -14.62
C GLU A 9 -16.87 -19.63 -13.89
N VAL A 10 -17.87 -18.77 -13.78
CA VAL A 10 -17.78 -17.55 -12.96
C VAL A 10 -18.43 -17.81 -11.61
N ARG A 11 -17.74 -17.41 -10.55
CA ARG A 11 -18.28 -17.44 -9.17
C ARG A 11 -18.25 -16.03 -8.56
N ILE A 12 -19.22 -15.77 -7.69
CA ILE A 12 -19.20 -14.60 -6.80
C ILE A 12 -18.52 -15.05 -5.50
N ILE A 13 -17.56 -14.26 -5.01
CA ILE A 13 -16.90 -14.45 -3.71
C ILE A 13 -17.33 -13.29 -2.82
N PHE A 14 -17.91 -13.59 -1.68
CA PHE A 14 -18.35 -12.61 -0.69
C PHE A 14 -17.27 -12.38 0.37
N ASP A 15 -17.09 -11.12 0.79
CA ASP A 15 -16.21 -10.70 1.89
C ASP A 15 -14.80 -11.31 1.86
N GLU A 16 -14.29 -11.60 0.65
CA GLU A 16 -12.99 -12.25 0.40
C GLU A 16 -12.87 -13.70 0.91
N ASP A 17 -13.98 -14.30 1.38
CA ASP A 17 -14.00 -15.70 1.80
C ASP A 17 -14.33 -16.62 0.61
N GLU A 18 -13.35 -17.34 0.10
CA GLU A 18 -13.51 -18.27 -1.03
C GLU A 18 -14.45 -19.45 -0.70
N ASN A 19 -14.61 -19.77 0.58
CA ASN A 19 -15.53 -20.83 1.01
C ASN A 19 -17.01 -20.39 0.89
N GLN A 20 -17.27 -19.09 0.85
CA GLN A 20 -18.58 -18.49 0.63
C GLN A 20 -18.73 -18.03 -0.84
N SER A 21 -18.44 -18.92 -1.77
CA SER A 21 -18.57 -18.62 -3.19
C SER A 21 -19.85 -19.21 -3.79
N VAL A 22 -20.48 -18.46 -4.71
CA VAL A 22 -21.68 -18.89 -5.43
C VAL A 22 -21.36 -19.01 -6.91
N ALA A 23 -21.55 -20.21 -7.47
CA ALA A 23 -21.38 -20.45 -8.90
C ALA A 23 -22.53 -19.84 -9.70
N LEU A 24 -22.19 -19.17 -10.79
CA LEU A 24 -23.13 -18.62 -11.75
C LEU A 24 -23.33 -19.58 -12.91
N SER A 25 -24.45 -19.47 -13.59
CA SER A 25 -24.79 -20.22 -14.80
C SER A 25 -24.84 -19.32 -16.02
N THR A 26 -24.55 -19.87 -17.19
CA THR A 26 -24.58 -19.14 -18.47
C THR A 26 -25.20 -20.00 -19.56
N ARG A 27 -25.75 -19.34 -20.61
CA ARG A 27 -26.20 -19.99 -21.85
C ARG A 27 -25.30 -19.72 -23.02
N ASP A 28 -24.55 -18.64 -22.98
CA ASP A 28 -23.75 -18.13 -24.11
C ASP A 28 -22.26 -17.94 -23.79
N GLY A 29 -21.86 -18.22 -22.53
CA GLY A 29 -20.50 -18.00 -22.05
C GLY A 29 -20.11 -16.52 -21.87
N VAL A 30 -21.08 -15.60 -21.94
CA VAL A 30 -20.86 -14.14 -21.82
C VAL A 30 -21.70 -13.54 -20.69
N GLU A 31 -23.00 -13.89 -20.67
CA GLU A 31 -23.91 -13.47 -19.61
C GLU A 31 -24.02 -14.57 -18.57
N TRP A 32 -23.70 -14.22 -17.33
CA TRP A 32 -23.69 -15.14 -16.19
C TRP A 32 -24.74 -14.72 -15.19
N GLN A 33 -25.53 -15.67 -14.69
CA GLN A 33 -26.65 -15.41 -13.80
C GLN A 33 -26.62 -16.37 -12.61
N GLY A 34 -27.04 -15.89 -11.45
CA GLY A 34 -27.21 -16.69 -10.26
C GLY A 34 -28.01 -15.95 -9.20
N SER A 35 -28.48 -16.66 -8.21
CA SER A 35 -29.14 -16.10 -7.04
C SER A 35 -28.69 -16.84 -5.79
N CYS A 36 -28.64 -16.16 -4.67
CA CYS A 36 -28.34 -16.74 -3.38
C CYS A 36 -29.08 -15.99 -2.28
N ASP A 37 -29.36 -16.69 -1.19
CA ASP A 37 -29.76 -16.05 0.06
C ASP A 37 -28.49 -15.70 0.84
N TYR A 38 -28.35 -14.42 1.22
CA TYR A 38 -27.20 -13.95 1.98
C TYR A 38 -27.66 -13.29 3.28
N GLN A 39 -27.10 -13.75 4.39
CA GLN A 39 -27.41 -13.20 5.69
C GLN A 39 -26.49 -11.99 5.97
N LEU A 40 -27.07 -10.80 5.87
CA LEU A 40 -26.34 -9.57 6.17
C LEU A 40 -25.95 -9.51 7.64
N SER A 41 -24.73 -9.05 7.91
CA SER A 41 -24.25 -8.83 9.27
C SER A 41 -25.11 -7.79 10.01
N PRO A 42 -25.40 -7.97 11.31
CA PRO A 42 -26.28 -7.06 12.07
C PRO A 42 -25.72 -5.64 12.22
N CYS A 43 -24.47 -5.40 11.88
CA CYS A 43 -23.74 -4.17 12.18
C CYS A 43 -23.78 -3.10 11.08
N ASP A 44 -24.75 -3.10 10.17
CA ASP A 44 -24.80 -2.14 9.04
C ASP A 44 -23.52 -2.15 8.15
N ALA A 45 -22.74 -3.22 8.23
CA ALA A 45 -21.54 -3.38 7.42
C ALA A 45 -21.95 -3.55 5.94
N PRO A 46 -21.25 -2.88 5.02
CA PRO A 46 -21.52 -3.08 3.60
C PRO A 46 -21.15 -4.50 3.19
N LEU A 47 -21.96 -5.12 2.35
CA LEU A 47 -21.61 -6.35 1.67
C LEU A 47 -20.56 -6.05 0.60
N THR A 48 -19.42 -6.70 0.67
CA THR A 48 -18.39 -6.64 -0.37
C THR A 48 -18.35 -7.96 -1.12
N TYR A 49 -18.15 -7.87 -2.44
CA TYR A 49 -18.04 -9.07 -3.26
C TYR A 49 -17.19 -8.80 -4.50
N ARG A 50 -16.74 -9.87 -5.14
CA ARG A 50 -16.01 -9.84 -6.42
C ARG A 50 -16.32 -11.10 -7.23
N TYR A 51 -16.06 -11.03 -8.53
CA TYR A 51 -16.15 -12.17 -9.41
C TYR A 51 -14.79 -12.85 -9.56
N ALA A 52 -14.84 -14.17 -9.73
CA ALA A 52 -13.67 -14.98 -9.99
C ALA A 52 -13.98 -16.06 -11.02
N ILE A 53 -12.97 -16.48 -11.76
CA ILE A 53 -13.04 -17.52 -12.76
C ILE A 53 -12.41 -18.78 -12.19
N TYR A 54 -13.13 -19.86 -12.30
CA TYR A 54 -12.71 -21.18 -11.86
C TYR A 54 -12.62 -22.12 -13.05
N ARG A 55 -11.63 -23.02 -13.01
CA ARG A 55 -11.52 -24.18 -13.89
C ARG A 55 -11.13 -25.38 -13.04
N ASP A 56 -11.86 -26.48 -13.17
CA ASP A 56 -11.65 -27.71 -12.38
C ASP A 56 -11.58 -27.45 -10.86
N ASN A 57 -12.50 -26.61 -10.36
CA ASN A 57 -12.57 -26.12 -8.96
C ASN A 57 -11.35 -25.29 -8.49
N SER A 58 -10.43 -24.94 -9.38
CA SER A 58 -9.30 -24.06 -9.05
C SER A 58 -9.56 -22.66 -9.55
N CYS A 59 -9.34 -21.64 -8.69
CA CYS A 59 -9.45 -20.24 -9.09
C CYS A 59 -8.30 -19.87 -10.02
N THR A 60 -8.62 -19.49 -11.26
CA THR A 60 -7.61 -19.13 -12.28
C THR A 60 -7.45 -17.62 -12.43
N ARG A 61 -8.50 -16.85 -12.12
CA ARG A 61 -8.48 -15.39 -12.22
C ARG A 61 -9.50 -14.78 -11.28
N LYS A 62 -9.16 -13.65 -10.67
CA LYS A 62 -10.08 -12.82 -9.87
C LYS A 62 -10.12 -11.41 -10.43
N GLU A 63 -11.25 -10.73 -10.24
CA GLU A 63 -11.30 -9.28 -10.42
C GLU A 63 -10.26 -8.56 -9.57
N LEU A 64 -9.88 -7.36 -9.97
CA LEU A 64 -8.95 -6.51 -9.23
C LEU A 64 -9.49 -6.21 -7.83
N GLY A 65 -8.87 -6.78 -6.80
CA GLY A 65 -9.33 -6.70 -5.42
C GLY A 65 -9.32 -5.31 -4.79
N ALA A 66 -8.55 -4.36 -5.37
CA ALA A 66 -8.50 -2.98 -4.88
C ALA A 66 -9.83 -2.22 -5.07
N ILE A 67 -10.73 -2.71 -5.94
CA ILE A 67 -12.01 -2.07 -6.26
C ILE A 67 -13.12 -3.13 -6.20
N SER A 68 -13.30 -3.78 -5.04
CA SER A 68 -14.41 -4.73 -4.82
C SER A 68 -15.75 -4.05 -5.02
N HIS A 69 -16.73 -4.79 -5.54
CA HIS A 69 -18.10 -4.34 -5.56
C HIS A 69 -18.60 -4.17 -4.13
N ILE A 70 -19.45 -3.19 -3.91
CA ILE A 70 -19.97 -2.87 -2.58
C ILE A 70 -21.46 -2.56 -2.65
N ILE A 71 -22.20 -3.15 -1.74
CA ILE A 71 -23.62 -2.87 -1.53
C ILE A 71 -23.79 -2.41 -0.09
N TYR A 72 -24.42 -1.26 0.08
CA TYR A 72 -24.92 -0.85 1.38
C TYR A 72 -26.35 -1.35 1.51
N PRO A 73 -26.64 -2.20 2.49
CA PRO A 73 -27.99 -2.71 2.71
C PRO A 73 -28.97 -1.54 2.95
N GLY A 74 -30.16 -1.66 2.41
CA GLY A 74 -31.28 -0.79 2.75
C GLY A 74 -31.84 -1.09 4.14
N ASN A 75 -33.05 -0.60 4.41
CA ASN A 75 -33.75 -0.96 5.65
C ASN A 75 -34.20 -2.46 5.60
N ALA A 76 -34.62 -2.99 6.75
CA ALA A 76 -35.04 -4.37 6.89
C ALA A 76 -36.27 -4.81 6.01
N GLN A 77 -36.89 -3.88 5.30
CA GLN A 77 -37.99 -4.11 4.38
C GLN A 77 -37.55 -4.26 2.92
N GLN A 78 -36.25 -3.98 2.61
CA GLN A 78 -35.65 -4.25 1.31
C GLN A 78 -34.93 -5.61 1.40
N SER A 79 -35.59 -6.64 0.91
CA SER A 79 -35.11 -8.03 1.05
C SER A 79 -34.63 -8.66 -0.25
N CYS A 80 -34.82 -8.00 -1.39
CA CYS A 80 -34.41 -8.51 -2.69
C CYS A 80 -33.53 -7.46 -3.43
N TYR A 81 -32.31 -7.88 -3.80
CA TYR A 81 -31.35 -7.07 -4.54
C TYR A 81 -31.14 -7.70 -5.91
N ILE A 82 -31.43 -6.95 -6.97
CA ILE A 82 -31.19 -7.34 -8.35
C ILE A 82 -29.97 -6.54 -8.82
N ILE A 83 -28.88 -7.23 -9.15
CA ILE A 83 -27.58 -6.59 -9.39
C ILE A 83 -27.11 -6.94 -10.79
N ASP A 84 -26.92 -5.93 -11.63
CA ASP A 84 -26.26 -6.06 -12.91
C ASP A 84 -24.84 -5.54 -12.80
N ASP A 85 -23.86 -6.39 -13.13
CA ASP A 85 -22.45 -6.05 -13.08
C ASP A 85 -21.72 -6.40 -14.37
N CYS A 86 -20.62 -5.70 -14.58
CA CYS A 86 -19.59 -6.05 -15.56
C CYS A 86 -18.31 -6.41 -14.82
N TRP A 87 -17.54 -7.34 -15.38
CA TRP A 87 -16.21 -7.66 -14.88
C TRP A 87 -15.32 -6.42 -14.82
N ARG A 88 -14.60 -6.26 -13.71
CA ARG A 88 -13.68 -5.15 -13.50
C ARG A 88 -12.24 -5.58 -13.72
N ASP A 89 -11.62 -4.98 -14.72
CA ASP A 89 -10.18 -5.01 -14.90
C ASP A 89 -9.54 -3.69 -14.43
N LEU A 90 -8.22 -3.61 -14.56
CA LEU A 90 -7.48 -2.40 -14.25
C LEU A 90 -7.88 -1.28 -15.23
N PRO A 91 -8.44 -0.16 -14.75
CA PRO A 91 -8.85 0.94 -15.64
C PRO A 91 -7.65 1.55 -16.37
N GLU A 92 -7.86 2.07 -17.58
CA GLU A 92 -6.80 2.76 -18.35
C GLU A 92 -6.12 3.90 -17.59
N ASN A 93 -6.89 4.61 -16.76
CA ASN A 93 -6.39 5.72 -15.93
C ASN A 93 -6.27 5.31 -14.46
N ASN A 94 -5.78 4.11 -14.19
CA ASN A 94 -5.71 3.54 -12.85
C ASN A 94 -4.97 4.40 -11.82
N TYR A 95 -3.99 5.19 -12.22
CA TYR A 95 -3.28 6.14 -11.36
C TYR A 95 -4.23 7.13 -10.67
N ARG A 96 -5.38 7.45 -11.28
CA ARG A 96 -6.38 8.37 -10.70
C ARG A 96 -7.09 7.79 -9.48
N TYR A 97 -7.09 6.46 -9.33
CA TYR A 97 -7.66 5.79 -8.15
C TYR A 97 -6.67 5.71 -6.99
N SER A 98 -5.38 5.97 -7.24
CA SER A 98 -4.36 5.97 -6.21
C SER A 98 -4.57 7.12 -5.22
N SER A 99 -4.56 6.81 -3.93
CA SER A 99 -4.61 7.79 -2.86
C SER A 99 -3.46 8.81 -2.92
N ALA A 100 -2.34 8.43 -3.52
CA ALA A 100 -1.22 9.31 -3.77
C ALA A 100 -1.60 10.56 -4.57
N PHE A 101 -2.53 10.42 -5.54
CA PHE A 101 -2.90 11.51 -6.44
C PHE A 101 -4.26 12.13 -6.12
N ASN A 102 -5.17 11.39 -5.50
CA ASN A 102 -6.49 11.92 -5.15
C ASN A 102 -6.59 12.47 -3.72
N GLY A 103 -5.58 12.23 -2.87
CA GLY A 103 -5.53 12.71 -1.49
C GLY A 103 -6.55 12.07 -0.54
N LYS A 104 -7.14 10.95 -0.93
CA LYS A 104 -8.20 10.27 -0.17
C LYS A 104 -7.63 9.04 0.53
N TYR A 105 -7.12 9.23 1.74
CA TYR A 105 -6.46 8.17 2.51
C TYR A 105 -7.39 7.47 3.51
N THR A 106 -8.51 8.09 3.86
CA THR A 106 -9.41 7.58 4.88
C THR A 106 -10.66 7.00 4.24
N PRO A 107 -11.11 5.80 4.61
CA PRO A 107 -12.41 5.29 4.20
C PRO A 107 -13.51 6.26 4.62
N VAL A 108 -14.47 6.50 3.72
CA VAL A 108 -15.66 7.27 4.08
C VAL A 108 -16.53 6.37 4.95
N SER A 109 -17.00 6.90 6.09
CA SER A 109 -17.88 6.14 6.97
C SER A 109 -19.15 5.70 6.23
N PRO A 110 -19.54 4.43 6.31
CA PRO A 110 -20.77 3.97 5.72
C PRO A 110 -21.97 4.71 6.32
N VAL A 111 -22.92 5.06 5.49
CA VAL A 111 -24.17 5.66 5.94
C VAL A 111 -25.30 4.95 5.25
N ARG A 112 -26.35 4.60 6.00
CA ARG A 112 -27.58 4.08 5.44
C ARG A 112 -28.07 4.99 4.32
N LEU A 113 -28.30 4.40 3.14
CA LEU A 113 -28.58 5.19 1.94
C LEU A 113 -30.05 5.55 1.79
N ASN A 114 -30.98 4.84 2.45
CA ASN A 114 -32.40 5.18 2.38
C ASN A 114 -33.28 4.47 3.42
N ASP A 115 -34.32 5.17 3.89
CA ASP A 115 -35.40 4.61 4.72
C ASP A 115 -36.67 4.31 3.88
N ASN A 116 -36.60 4.30 2.55
CA ASN A 116 -37.74 4.09 1.68
C ASN A 116 -38.22 2.64 1.66
N VAL A 117 -39.53 2.45 1.82
CA VAL A 117 -40.24 1.18 1.89
C VAL A 117 -40.68 0.68 0.51
N GLY A 118 -40.37 1.43 -0.57
CA GLY A 118 -40.80 1.13 -1.94
C GLY A 118 -39.80 0.27 -2.72
N SER A 119 -39.96 0.26 -4.04
CA SER A 119 -38.95 -0.24 -4.98
C SER A 119 -37.92 0.86 -5.28
N CYS A 120 -36.66 0.50 -5.38
CA CYS A 120 -35.56 1.47 -5.54
C CYS A 120 -34.64 1.12 -6.70
N ILE A 121 -33.98 2.16 -7.25
CA ILE A 121 -32.83 2.01 -8.16
C ILE A 121 -31.63 2.67 -7.50
N THR A 122 -30.53 1.93 -7.37
CA THR A 122 -29.28 2.44 -6.81
C THR A 122 -28.22 2.55 -7.88
N PHE A 123 -28.01 3.78 -8.35
CA PHE A 123 -26.93 4.09 -9.30
C PHE A 123 -25.57 4.05 -8.59
N ARG A 124 -24.62 3.39 -9.21
CA ARG A 124 -23.22 3.28 -8.75
C ARG A 124 -22.28 3.87 -9.77
N ALA A 125 -21.33 4.64 -9.32
CA ALA A 125 -20.34 5.26 -10.20
C ALA A 125 -18.94 5.26 -9.60
N LEU A 126 -17.95 4.97 -10.42
CA LEU A 126 -16.55 5.18 -10.17
C LEU A 126 -16.14 6.52 -10.78
N CYS A 127 -15.76 7.49 -9.96
CA CYS A 127 -15.39 8.81 -10.44
C CYS A 127 -14.09 9.29 -9.79
N PRO A 128 -12.93 8.91 -10.36
CA PRO A 128 -11.64 9.40 -9.89
C PRO A 128 -11.43 10.86 -10.27
N GLY A 129 -10.84 11.63 -9.37
CA GLY A 129 -10.39 13.00 -9.65
C GLY A 129 -11.39 14.11 -9.34
N LEU A 130 -12.56 13.81 -8.74
CA LEU A 130 -13.38 14.83 -8.10
C LEU A 130 -12.78 15.20 -6.75
N SER A 131 -12.62 16.50 -6.50
CA SER A 131 -12.30 17.01 -5.16
C SER A 131 -13.53 16.95 -4.28
N SER A 132 -13.64 15.97 -3.39
CA SER A 132 -14.79 15.84 -2.48
C SER A 132 -14.96 17.01 -1.50
N LYS A 133 -13.95 17.85 -1.35
CA LYS A 133 -14.05 19.10 -0.57
C LYS A 133 -14.84 20.19 -1.32
N GLU A 134 -14.65 20.27 -2.63
CA GLU A 134 -15.20 21.34 -3.47
C GLU A 134 -16.38 20.88 -4.32
N GLN A 135 -16.40 19.61 -4.69
CA GLN A 135 -17.33 19.04 -5.65
C GLN A 135 -17.85 17.68 -5.18
N SER A 136 -19.06 17.35 -5.58
CA SER A 136 -19.65 16.02 -5.47
C SER A 136 -20.12 15.54 -6.84
N LEU A 137 -20.25 14.22 -6.99
CA LEU A 137 -20.89 13.65 -8.17
C LEU A 137 -22.41 13.83 -8.04
N GLY A 138 -23.07 14.13 -9.13
CA GLY A 138 -24.51 14.21 -9.22
C GLY A 138 -25.06 13.47 -10.44
N LEU A 139 -26.34 13.20 -10.41
CA LEU A 139 -27.11 12.63 -11.50
C LEU A 139 -28.15 13.65 -11.92
N ILE A 140 -28.38 13.79 -13.22
CA ILE A 140 -29.41 14.64 -13.80
C ILE A 140 -30.05 13.91 -14.98
N GLY A 141 -31.34 14.12 -15.23
CA GLY A 141 -32.02 13.39 -16.30
C GLY A 141 -33.34 14.02 -16.73
N SER A 142 -34.04 13.31 -17.62
CA SER A 142 -35.23 13.78 -18.36
C SER A 142 -36.52 13.77 -17.55
N CYS A 143 -36.55 13.21 -16.34
CA CYS A 143 -37.74 13.18 -15.51
C CYS A 143 -37.62 14.11 -14.29
N ASN A 144 -38.77 14.47 -13.70
CA ASN A 144 -38.80 15.40 -12.57
C ASN A 144 -37.98 14.90 -11.37
N ALA A 145 -38.01 13.61 -11.09
CA ALA A 145 -37.21 12.99 -10.03
C ALA A 145 -35.70 13.12 -10.27
N LEU A 146 -35.26 13.35 -11.50
CA LEU A 146 -33.86 13.57 -11.89
C LEU A 146 -33.57 15.01 -12.32
N GLY A 147 -34.46 15.96 -11.96
CA GLY A 147 -34.24 17.38 -12.11
C GLY A 147 -34.52 17.96 -13.50
N ASN A 148 -35.13 17.20 -14.45
CA ASN A 148 -35.56 17.67 -15.79
C ASN A 148 -34.46 18.42 -16.57
N TRP A 149 -33.21 17.99 -16.48
CA TRP A 149 -32.05 18.65 -17.10
C TRP A 149 -31.76 20.07 -16.59
N GLU A 150 -32.44 20.54 -15.52
CA GLU A 150 -32.18 21.86 -14.94
C GLU A 150 -30.84 21.86 -14.19
N TYR A 151 -29.87 22.64 -14.66
CA TYR A 151 -28.50 22.69 -14.12
C TYR A 151 -28.41 23.04 -12.63
N CYS A 152 -29.43 23.64 -12.05
CA CYS A 152 -29.53 23.96 -10.64
C CYS A 152 -30.20 22.86 -9.79
N ARG A 153 -30.66 21.78 -10.39
CA ARG A 153 -31.41 20.69 -9.74
C ARG A 153 -30.79 19.29 -9.94
N PRO A 154 -29.47 19.12 -9.96
CA PRO A 154 -28.89 17.79 -10.00
C PRO A 154 -29.14 17.07 -8.67
N ILE A 155 -29.39 15.76 -8.72
CA ILE A 155 -29.49 14.95 -7.53
C ILE A 155 -28.08 14.52 -7.13
N ARG A 156 -27.64 14.93 -5.94
CA ARG A 156 -26.30 14.65 -5.45
C ARG A 156 -26.16 13.17 -5.09
N MET A 157 -25.09 12.57 -5.57
CA MET A 157 -24.64 11.26 -5.13
C MET A 157 -23.80 11.39 -3.86
N ARG A 158 -23.67 10.29 -3.15
CA ARG A 158 -22.86 10.18 -1.95
C ARG A 158 -21.61 9.38 -2.25
N GLU A 159 -20.46 9.88 -1.79
CA GLU A 159 -19.22 9.12 -1.81
C GLU A 159 -19.24 8.12 -0.65
N VAL A 160 -19.25 6.83 -0.97
CA VAL A 160 -19.35 5.71 -0.01
C VAL A 160 -17.98 5.09 0.30
N ARG A 161 -17.06 5.19 -0.65
CA ARG A 161 -15.62 4.91 -0.55
C ARG A 161 -14.88 5.95 -1.39
N PRO A 162 -13.58 6.11 -1.23
CA PRO A 162 -12.80 6.97 -2.12
C PRO A 162 -13.07 6.64 -3.59
N ASN A 163 -13.58 7.64 -4.33
CA ASN A 163 -13.97 7.57 -5.75
C ASN A 163 -15.19 6.70 -6.09
N VAL A 164 -15.83 6.05 -5.13
CA VAL A 164 -17.05 5.25 -5.32
C VAL A 164 -18.26 6.03 -4.83
N TRP A 165 -19.18 6.29 -5.75
CA TRP A 165 -20.36 7.12 -5.50
C TRP A 165 -21.62 6.32 -5.68
N GLN A 166 -22.62 6.55 -4.84
CA GLN A 166 -23.93 5.91 -4.93
C GLN A 166 -25.07 6.91 -4.76
N LEU A 167 -26.17 6.61 -5.43
CA LEU A 167 -27.43 7.34 -5.31
C LEU A 167 -28.59 6.35 -5.41
N THR A 168 -29.42 6.30 -4.40
CA THR A 168 -30.67 5.52 -4.43
C THR A 168 -31.85 6.45 -4.71
N VAL A 169 -32.66 6.07 -5.70
CA VAL A 169 -33.86 6.80 -6.12
C VAL A 169 -35.07 5.89 -6.00
N ASP A 170 -36.18 6.41 -5.54
CA ASP A 170 -37.46 5.70 -5.52
C ASP A 170 -37.92 5.45 -6.96
N ALA A 171 -38.03 4.17 -7.34
CA ALA A 171 -38.41 3.76 -8.69
C ALA A 171 -39.82 4.23 -9.07
N SER A 172 -40.73 4.40 -8.11
CA SER A 172 -42.09 4.89 -8.34
C SER A 172 -42.12 6.35 -8.80
N SER A 173 -41.08 7.11 -8.50
CA SER A 173 -40.92 8.52 -8.91
C SER A 173 -40.38 8.69 -10.33
N LEU A 174 -39.92 7.59 -10.96
CA LEU A 174 -39.30 7.59 -12.28
C LEU A 174 -40.33 7.20 -13.37
N LYS A 175 -40.23 7.86 -14.50
CA LYS A 175 -40.97 7.52 -15.72
C LYS A 175 -40.05 6.87 -16.71
N PHE A 176 -40.30 5.61 -17.05
CA PHE A 176 -39.50 4.83 -17.99
C PHE A 176 -40.02 4.95 -19.43
N PRO A 177 -39.15 4.92 -20.45
CA PRO A 177 -37.70 5.08 -20.35
C PRO A 177 -37.33 6.54 -20.00
N PHE A 178 -36.16 6.73 -19.38
CA PHE A 178 -35.65 8.07 -19.13
C PHE A 178 -34.18 8.18 -19.54
N GLU A 179 -33.76 9.39 -19.90
CA GLU A 179 -32.37 9.71 -20.15
C GLU A 179 -31.73 10.31 -18.90
N TYR A 180 -30.45 10.01 -18.69
CA TYR A 180 -29.67 10.58 -17.58
C TYR A 180 -28.20 10.76 -17.93
N LYS A 181 -27.51 11.56 -17.13
CA LYS A 181 -26.10 11.86 -17.25
C LYS A 181 -25.50 12.18 -15.88
N PHE A 182 -24.23 11.86 -15.71
CA PHE A 182 -23.50 12.26 -14.52
C PHE A 182 -22.93 13.67 -14.66
N VAL A 183 -22.89 14.40 -13.55
CA VAL A 183 -22.44 15.80 -13.49
C VAL A 183 -21.58 16.03 -12.25
N ALA A 184 -20.59 16.91 -12.36
CA ALA A 184 -19.89 17.45 -11.21
C ALA A 184 -20.71 18.61 -10.64
N VAL A 185 -20.96 18.59 -9.33
CA VAL A 185 -21.80 19.55 -8.61
C VAL A 185 -20.94 20.32 -7.62
N SER A 186 -21.00 21.64 -7.63
CA SER A 186 -20.33 22.46 -6.63
C SER A 186 -20.94 22.26 -5.23
N ASN A 187 -20.10 21.95 -4.24
CA ASN A 187 -20.55 21.82 -2.85
C ASN A 187 -20.99 23.16 -2.27
N LYS A 188 -20.44 24.26 -2.80
CA LYS A 188 -20.76 25.62 -2.33
C LYS A 188 -22.09 26.13 -2.87
N THR A 189 -22.38 25.93 -4.17
CA THR A 189 -23.54 26.52 -4.84
C THR A 189 -24.66 25.52 -5.13
N GLY A 190 -24.38 24.23 -5.13
CA GLY A 190 -25.34 23.20 -5.53
C GLY A 190 -25.55 23.04 -7.03
N ALA A 191 -24.91 23.89 -7.84
CA ALA A 191 -25.09 23.91 -9.29
C ALA A 191 -24.10 22.96 -10.01
N VAL A 192 -24.49 22.52 -11.21
CA VAL A 192 -23.62 21.78 -12.11
C VAL A 192 -22.44 22.66 -12.55
N VAL A 193 -21.23 22.17 -12.38
CA VAL A 193 -19.98 22.84 -12.81
C VAL A 193 -19.28 22.14 -13.97
N ALA A 194 -19.57 20.86 -14.18
CA ALA A 194 -19.08 20.12 -15.35
C ALA A 194 -20.02 18.96 -15.70
N TRP A 195 -20.03 18.61 -16.96
CA TRP A 195 -20.76 17.46 -17.53
C TRP A 195 -19.77 16.36 -17.88
N GLU A 196 -20.16 15.10 -17.68
CA GLU A 196 -19.35 13.98 -18.18
C GLU A 196 -19.24 14.03 -19.72
N THR A 197 -18.15 13.45 -20.24
CA THR A 197 -17.85 13.53 -21.68
C THR A 197 -18.65 12.55 -22.55
N ARG A 198 -19.26 11.52 -21.95
CA ARG A 198 -20.06 10.51 -22.67
C ARG A 198 -21.44 11.05 -23.05
N ASN A 199 -22.09 10.40 -24.01
CA ASN A 199 -23.47 10.69 -24.39
C ASN A 199 -24.44 10.41 -23.23
N ASN A 200 -25.67 10.94 -23.31
CA ASN A 200 -26.74 10.60 -22.40
C ASN A 200 -26.97 9.08 -22.40
N ARG A 201 -27.23 8.52 -21.23
CA ARG A 201 -27.64 7.13 -21.08
C ARG A 201 -29.13 7.03 -21.09
N ILE A 202 -29.65 5.94 -21.64
CA ILE A 202 -31.08 5.64 -21.63
C ILE A 202 -31.29 4.46 -20.67
N PHE A 203 -32.20 4.61 -19.76
CA PHE A 203 -32.58 3.59 -18.81
C PHE A 203 -33.90 2.94 -19.21
N HIS A 204 -33.90 1.64 -19.47
CA HIS A 204 -35.01 0.86 -20.04
C HIS A 204 -35.51 -0.27 -19.12
N THR A 205 -35.42 -0.16 -17.82
CA THR A 205 -35.83 -1.27 -16.97
C THR A 205 -37.33 -1.46 -16.91
N GLN A 206 -37.75 -2.68 -16.51
CA GLN A 206 -39.15 -2.97 -16.21
C GLN A 206 -39.49 -2.50 -14.78
N PRO A 207 -40.77 -2.27 -14.48
CA PRO A 207 -41.21 -1.92 -13.13
C PRO A 207 -40.77 -2.98 -12.09
N LEU A 208 -40.14 -2.50 -11.02
CA LEU A 208 -39.71 -3.33 -9.89
C LEU A 208 -40.90 -3.64 -8.95
N GLN A 209 -40.86 -4.77 -8.28
CA GLN A 209 -41.82 -5.10 -7.23
C GLN A 209 -41.49 -4.37 -5.93
N ARG A 210 -42.45 -4.24 -5.05
CA ARG A 210 -42.24 -3.63 -3.74
C ARG A 210 -41.21 -4.44 -2.93
N GLY A 211 -40.21 -3.74 -2.36
CA GLY A 211 -39.10 -4.36 -1.61
C GLY A 211 -37.90 -4.76 -2.46
N GLU A 212 -37.98 -4.59 -3.78
CA GLU A 212 -36.84 -4.83 -4.67
C GLU A 212 -35.99 -3.57 -4.85
N THR A 213 -34.68 -3.77 -4.85
CA THR A 213 -33.70 -2.73 -5.20
C THR A 213 -32.86 -3.21 -6.38
N TYR A 214 -32.90 -2.46 -7.48
CA TYR A 214 -32.11 -2.73 -8.66
C TYR A 214 -30.83 -1.91 -8.68
N PHE A 215 -29.72 -2.57 -8.97
CA PHE A 215 -28.41 -1.98 -9.12
C PHE A 215 -27.98 -2.12 -10.59
N PRO A 216 -28.12 -1.09 -11.41
CA PRO A 216 -27.60 -1.10 -12.77
C PRO A 216 -26.08 -1.23 -12.77
N PRO A 217 -25.47 -1.60 -13.92
CA PRO A 217 -24.02 -1.72 -14.05
C PRO A 217 -23.31 -0.48 -13.55
N GLU A 218 -22.27 -0.70 -12.74
CA GLU A 218 -21.45 0.40 -12.27
C GLU A 218 -20.79 1.11 -13.44
N THR A 219 -20.77 2.43 -13.37
CA THR A 219 -20.33 3.28 -14.47
C THR A 219 -19.05 4.04 -14.07
N GLU A 220 -18.02 3.95 -14.90
CA GLU A 220 -16.90 4.88 -14.83
C GLU A 220 -17.29 6.24 -15.40
N VAL A 221 -17.10 7.29 -14.61
CA VAL A 221 -17.45 8.67 -14.96
C VAL A 221 -16.18 9.50 -15.08
N PHE A 222 -16.01 10.11 -16.26
CA PHE A 222 -14.91 11.02 -16.53
C PHE A 222 -15.43 12.38 -16.94
N PHE A 223 -14.89 13.40 -16.29
CA PHE A 223 -15.05 14.79 -16.73
C PHE A 223 -13.86 15.17 -17.59
N ASN A 224 -14.03 16.16 -18.44
CA ASN A 224 -12.94 16.73 -19.25
C ASN A 224 -12.00 17.53 -18.34
N THR A 225 -11.46 16.86 -17.34
CA THR A 225 -10.48 17.42 -16.42
C THR A 225 -9.11 17.39 -17.07
N ARG A 226 -8.33 18.42 -16.84
CA ARG A 226 -6.94 18.48 -17.31
C ARG A 226 -6.22 17.19 -16.90
N SER A 227 -5.43 16.62 -17.81
CA SER A 227 -4.56 15.50 -17.47
C SER A 227 -3.75 15.83 -16.24
N LEU A 228 -3.57 14.85 -15.35
CA LEU A 228 -2.72 15.03 -14.17
C LEU A 228 -1.33 15.46 -14.62
N ARG A 229 -0.88 16.62 -14.15
CA ARG A 229 0.48 17.12 -14.38
C ARG A 229 1.19 17.18 -13.06
N VAL A 230 2.19 16.34 -12.89
CA VAL A 230 3.04 16.32 -11.69
C VAL A 230 4.50 16.40 -12.12
N ALA A 231 5.29 17.09 -11.31
CA ALA A 231 6.73 17.11 -11.40
C ALA A 231 7.31 16.58 -10.10
N GLY A 232 8.49 16.02 -10.17
CA GLY A 232 9.21 15.51 -9.01
C GLY A 232 10.65 15.17 -9.37
N CYS A 233 11.41 14.77 -8.40
CA CYS A 233 12.78 14.31 -8.58
C CYS A 233 12.98 12.92 -7.97
N ALA A 234 13.94 12.19 -8.54
CA ALA A 234 14.46 10.96 -7.98
C ALA A 234 15.80 11.30 -7.31
N ILE A 235 15.92 10.96 -6.02
CA ILE A 235 17.11 11.26 -5.25
C ILE A 235 17.39 10.17 -4.22
N PRO A 236 18.62 9.65 -4.12
CA PRO A 236 18.98 8.76 -3.02
C PRO A 236 19.00 9.54 -1.70
N VAL A 237 18.44 8.99 -0.63
CA VAL A 237 18.46 9.64 0.69
C VAL A 237 19.90 9.88 1.14
N PHE A 238 20.79 8.90 0.95
CA PHE A 238 22.20 9.01 1.33
C PHE A 238 22.99 10.13 0.62
N SER A 239 22.50 10.64 -0.53
CA SER A 239 23.14 11.74 -1.25
C SER A 239 22.69 13.11 -0.77
N LEU A 240 21.65 13.18 0.06
CA LEU A 240 21.23 14.42 0.69
C LEU A 240 22.29 14.90 1.70
N ARG A 241 22.42 16.21 1.82
CA ARG A 241 23.35 16.79 2.79
C ARG A 241 22.87 18.16 3.24
N SER A 242 22.87 18.36 4.55
CA SER A 242 22.64 19.64 5.21
C SER A 242 23.79 19.95 6.16
N GLU A 243 23.78 21.12 6.78
CA GLU A 243 24.78 21.47 7.80
C GLU A 243 24.79 20.51 8.99
N GLY A 244 23.62 19.94 9.32
CA GLY A 244 23.45 19.02 10.43
C GLY A 244 23.67 17.53 10.10
N SER A 245 23.91 17.16 8.85
CA SER A 245 24.13 15.76 8.44
C SER A 245 25.38 15.17 9.07
N PHE A 246 25.38 13.86 9.26
CA PHE A 246 26.54 13.11 9.77
C PHE A 246 27.41 12.54 8.63
N GLY A 247 27.68 13.34 7.59
CA GLY A 247 28.44 12.92 6.40
C GLY A 247 27.64 12.08 5.40
N VAL A 248 26.40 11.77 5.68
CA VAL A 248 25.45 11.04 4.83
C VAL A 248 24.06 11.60 5.07
N GLY A 249 23.20 11.56 4.06
CA GLY A 249 21.81 11.98 4.19
C GLY A 249 20.99 10.99 5.03
N ASP A 250 20.12 11.54 5.86
CA ASP A 250 19.25 10.81 6.80
C ASP A 250 17.77 11.24 6.66
N PHE A 251 16.89 10.72 7.51
CA PHE A 251 15.46 11.06 7.44
C PHE A 251 15.16 12.52 7.82
N GLY A 252 16.00 13.17 8.60
CA GLY A 252 15.90 14.62 8.85
C GLY A 252 16.25 15.44 7.60
N ASP A 253 17.28 15.03 6.86
CA ASP A 253 17.65 15.64 5.59
C ASP A 253 16.55 15.41 4.53
N LEU A 254 15.94 14.22 4.51
CA LEU A 254 14.79 13.95 3.64
C LEU A 254 13.61 14.87 3.97
N LYS A 255 13.32 15.12 5.24
CA LYS A 255 12.27 16.05 5.67
C LYS A 255 12.55 17.49 5.20
N THR A 256 13.82 17.92 5.29
CA THR A 256 14.27 19.21 4.77
C THR A 256 14.11 19.29 3.24
N PHE A 257 14.48 18.24 2.53
CA PHE A 257 14.30 18.14 1.08
C PHE A 257 12.83 18.18 0.66
N ILE A 258 11.93 17.52 1.40
CA ILE A 258 10.48 17.57 1.19
C ILE A 258 9.96 19.00 1.34
N THR A 259 10.48 19.78 2.29
CA THR A 259 10.15 21.20 2.44
C THR A 259 10.49 21.99 1.18
N TRP A 260 11.68 21.80 0.64
CA TRP A 260 12.09 22.41 -0.62
C TRP A 260 11.23 21.95 -1.80
N ALA A 261 10.96 20.65 -1.93
CA ALA A 261 10.10 20.10 -2.97
C ALA A 261 8.70 20.72 -2.94
N SER A 262 8.10 20.86 -1.76
CA SER A 262 6.81 21.53 -1.59
C SER A 262 6.85 23.00 -1.98
N ALA A 263 7.89 23.73 -1.56
CA ALA A 263 8.06 25.15 -1.89
C ALA A 263 8.22 25.39 -3.41
N THR A 264 8.88 24.45 -4.11
CA THR A 264 9.06 24.48 -5.58
C THR A 264 7.90 23.83 -6.34
N LYS A 265 6.80 23.48 -5.64
CA LYS A 265 5.57 22.87 -6.19
C LYS A 265 5.79 21.49 -6.83
N GLN A 266 6.85 20.81 -6.47
CA GLN A 266 7.03 19.41 -6.82
C GLN A 266 6.06 18.54 -6.00
N LYS A 267 5.55 17.48 -6.61
CA LYS A 267 4.56 16.59 -6.00
C LYS A 267 5.09 15.22 -5.64
N VAL A 268 6.20 14.80 -6.21
CA VAL A 268 6.77 13.47 -6.02
C VAL A 268 8.25 13.57 -5.69
N VAL A 269 8.66 12.93 -4.63
CA VAL A 269 10.08 12.64 -4.32
C VAL A 269 10.22 11.12 -4.39
N GLN A 270 10.92 10.62 -5.43
CA GLN A 270 11.26 9.21 -5.53
C GLN A 270 12.61 8.99 -4.85
N ILE A 271 12.67 8.09 -3.90
CA ILE A 271 13.91 7.68 -3.24
C ILE A 271 14.41 6.36 -3.80
N LEU A 272 15.70 6.04 -3.59
CA LEU A 272 16.24 4.70 -3.80
C LEU A 272 15.92 3.80 -2.59
N PRO A 273 16.13 2.46 -2.70
CA PRO A 273 15.91 1.57 -1.56
C PRO A 273 16.67 2.04 -0.32
N ILE A 274 15.99 1.96 0.82
CA ILE A 274 16.52 2.33 2.13
C ILE A 274 16.67 1.13 3.07
N ASN A 275 16.46 -0.07 2.52
CA ASN A 275 16.61 -1.31 3.26
C ASN A 275 18.04 -1.51 3.75
N ASP A 276 18.19 -2.31 4.81
CA ASP A 276 19.49 -2.65 5.35
C ASP A 276 20.31 -3.50 4.39
N THR A 277 21.54 -3.09 4.12
CA THR A 277 22.50 -3.74 3.24
C THR A 277 23.79 -4.15 3.96
N THR A 278 23.84 -4.06 5.29
CA THR A 278 25.06 -4.32 6.07
C THR A 278 25.43 -5.81 6.08
N MET A 279 26.35 -6.21 5.22
CA MET A 279 26.87 -7.58 5.12
C MET A 279 28.30 -7.70 5.59
N THR A 280 29.13 -6.74 5.22
CA THR A 280 30.59 -6.79 5.39
C THR A 280 31.14 -5.63 6.21
N ASP A 281 30.33 -4.63 6.51
CA ASP A 281 30.71 -3.35 7.10
C ASP A 281 31.74 -2.56 6.27
N THR A 282 31.80 -2.83 4.96
CA THR A 282 32.68 -2.12 4.02
C THR A 282 31.86 -1.33 3.01
N TRP A 283 32.55 -0.54 2.18
CA TRP A 283 31.92 0.23 1.10
C TRP A 283 31.13 -0.63 0.10
N MET A 284 31.38 -1.94 0.05
CA MET A 284 30.61 -2.91 -0.76
C MET A 284 29.12 -2.91 -0.38
N ASP A 285 28.81 -2.61 0.86
CA ASP A 285 27.44 -2.54 1.39
C ASP A 285 26.70 -1.25 0.98
N SER A 286 27.36 -0.31 0.33
CA SER A 286 26.74 0.94 -0.12
C SER A 286 25.76 0.78 -1.29
N TYR A 287 25.71 -0.41 -1.91
CA TYR A 287 24.80 -0.70 -3.02
C TYR A 287 23.38 -0.97 -2.51
N PRO A 288 22.40 -0.07 -2.74
CA PRO A 288 21.11 -0.09 -2.04
C PRO A 288 20.18 -1.24 -2.44
N TYR A 289 20.46 -1.93 -3.55
CA TYR A 289 19.61 -3.02 -4.03
C TYR A 289 20.00 -4.41 -3.49
N ASN A 290 21.14 -4.53 -2.83
CA ASN A 290 21.60 -5.80 -2.25
C ASN A 290 21.25 -5.88 -0.76
N SER A 291 19.96 -5.87 -0.43
CA SER A 291 19.49 -5.82 0.95
C SER A 291 19.62 -7.17 1.66
N ILE A 292 19.94 -7.11 2.95
CA ILE A 292 19.92 -8.26 3.86
C ILE A 292 18.51 -8.56 4.40
N SER A 293 17.58 -7.61 4.29
CA SER A 293 16.17 -7.79 4.64
C SER A 293 15.26 -6.92 3.79
N ILE A 294 14.10 -7.47 3.44
CA ILE A 294 13.04 -6.71 2.75
C ILE A 294 12.24 -5.82 3.69
N TYR A 295 12.38 -5.98 5.00
CA TYR A 295 11.64 -5.24 6.03
C TYR A 295 12.49 -4.21 6.76
N ALA A 296 13.72 -4.59 7.12
CA ALA A 296 14.61 -3.75 7.92
C ALA A 296 15.21 -2.60 7.11
N PHE A 297 15.36 -1.45 7.76
CA PHE A 297 15.98 -0.27 7.18
C PHE A 297 17.43 -0.12 7.63
N HIS A 298 18.22 0.52 6.79
CA HIS A 298 19.66 0.72 7.04
C HIS A 298 19.89 1.75 8.16
N PRO A 299 20.65 1.42 9.21
CA PRO A 299 20.86 2.31 10.36
C PRO A 299 21.48 3.67 10.04
N MET A 300 22.18 3.80 8.90
CA MET A 300 22.76 5.09 8.49
C MET A 300 21.72 6.20 8.29
N TYR A 301 20.44 5.85 8.06
CA TYR A 301 19.36 6.82 7.84
C TYR A 301 18.77 7.40 9.12
N ILE A 302 19.18 6.93 10.31
CA ILE A 302 18.78 7.53 11.59
C ILE A 302 19.35 8.94 11.68
N ASP A 303 18.51 9.93 11.88
CA ASP A 303 18.92 11.30 12.24
C ASP A 303 19.22 11.36 13.74
N LEU A 304 20.49 11.43 14.10
CA LEU A 304 20.94 11.45 15.50
C LEU A 304 20.44 12.69 16.25
N ARG A 305 20.11 13.78 15.55
CA ARG A 305 19.58 15.03 16.15
C ARG A 305 18.16 14.87 16.71
N GLN A 306 17.45 13.85 16.29
CA GLN A 306 16.10 13.54 16.77
C GLN A 306 16.09 12.59 17.98
N LEU A 307 17.28 12.12 18.37
CA LEU A 307 17.46 11.24 19.52
C LEU A 307 17.85 12.02 20.78
N PRO A 308 17.66 11.44 21.97
CA PRO A 308 18.22 12.01 23.20
C PRO A 308 19.73 12.25 23.09
N ALA A 309 20.22 13.29 23.75
CA ALA A 309 21.66 13.56 23.80
C ALA A 309 22.39 12.52 24.67
N LEU A 310 23.63 12.23 24.32
CA LEU A 310 24.50 11.44 25.19
C LEU A 310 24.80 12.22 26.48
N GLN A 311 24.71 11.54 27.62
CA GLN A 311 25.03 12.13 28.93
C GLN A 311 26.53 12.32 29.12
N ASN A 312 27.35 11.55 28.39
CA ASN A 312 28.79 11.72 28.39
C ASN A 312 29.20 12.89 27.48
N GLU A 313 29.55 14.04 28.08
CA GLU A 313 29.90 15.26 27.38
C GLU A 313 31.13 15.10 26.48
N GLU A 314 32.17 14.37 26.90
CA GLU A 314 33.38 14.10 26.12
C GLU A 314 33.06 13.30 24.86
N ALA A 315 32.23 12.25 25.00
CA ALA A 315 31.77 11.46 23.87
C ALA A 315 30.91 12.31 22.92
N SER A 316 30.01 13.12 23.47
CA SER A 316 29.15 14.02 22.69
C SER A 316 29.96 15.00 21.85
N GLN A 317 30.99 15.60 22.44
CA GLN A 317 31.90 16.50 21.73
C GLN A 317 32.70 15.75 20.65
N MET A 318 33.25 14.58 20.96
CA MET A 318 33.96 13.75 19.98
C MET A 318 33.10 13.42 18.76
N PHE A 319 31.83 13.01 18.97
CA PHE A 319 30.93 12.71 17.86
C PHE A 319 30.56 13.95 17.06
N GLU A 320 30.44 15.12 17.68
CA GLU A 320 30.19 16.37 16.97
C GLU A 320 31.41 16.76 16.10
N GLU A 321 32.62 16.59 16.58
CA GLU A 321 33.85 16.79 15.78
C GLU A 321 33.89 15.82 14.59
N GLN A 322 33.55 14.54 14.79
CA GLN A 322 33.46 13.56 13.72
C GLN A 322 32.35 13.91 12.71
N ARG A 323 31.17 14.36 13.19
CA ARG A 323 30.11 14.84 12.32
C ARG A 323 30.56 15.95 11.39
N ILE A 324 31.19 16.99 11.95
CA ILE A 324 31.72 18.12 11.16
C ILE A 324 32.77 17.65 10.16
N ARG A 325 33.70 16.80 10.59
CA ARG A 325 34.74 16.24 9.73
C ARG A 325 34.13 15.45 8.56
N LEU A 326 33.27 14.49 8.85
CA LEU A 326 32.68 13.63 7.83
C LEU A 326 31.76 14.42 6.89
N ASN A 327 31.04 15.42 7.43
CA ASN A 327 30.15 16.25 6.64
C ASN A 327 30.89 17.23 5.71
N SER A 328 32.16 17.54 5.99
CA SER A 328 33.01 18.40 5.14
C SER A 328 33.65 17.65 3.97
N LEU A 329 33.57 16.30 3.95
CA LEU A 329 34.18 15.51 2.89
C LEU A 329 33.44 15.69 1.55
N PRO A 330 34.15 15.72 0.40
CA PRO A 330 33.51 15.84 -0.91
C PRO A 330 32.69 14.60 -1.31
N GLN A 331 32.97 13.47 -0.70
CA GLN A 331 32.29 12.19 -0.91
C GLN A 331 31.91 11.58 0.43
N VAL A 332 30.89 10.70 0.43
CA VAL A 332 30.52 9.95 1.62
C VAL A 332 31.60 8.93 1.94
N ASP A 333 32.18 9.02 3.12
CA ASP A 333 32.99 7.96 3.70
C ASP A 333 32.06 6.95 4.36
N TYR A 334 31.60 5.99 3.56
CA TYR A 334 30.56 5.04 3.97
C TYR A 334 30.95 4.24 5.23
N GLU A 335 32.19 3.74 5.26
CA GLU A 335 32.68 2.90 6.35
C GLU A 335 32.78 3.69 7.66
N GLU A 336 33.40 4.87 7.61
CA GLU A 336 33.59 5.68 8.81
C GLU A 336 32.27 6.27 9.32
N VAL A 337 31.35 6.69 8.42
CA VAL A 337 30.01 7.14 8.80
C VAL A 337 29.26 6.04 9.55
N ASN A 338 29.22 4.83 9.02
CA ASN A 338 28.51 3.73 9.65
C ASN A 338 29.13 3.34 11.00
N LYS A 339 30.45 3.29 11.07
CA LYS A 339 31.19 3.01 12.30
C LYS A 339 30.87 4.04 13.39
N GLN A 340 30.96 5.33 13.07
CA GLN A 340 30.71 6.40 14.05
C GLN A 340 29.25 6.46 14.48
N LYS A 341 28.31 6.38 13.55
CA LYS A 341 26.86 6.35 13.87
C LYS A 341 26.51 5.12 14.71
N ARG A 342 27.03 3.94 14.37
CA ARG A 342 26.81 2.72 15.15
C ARG A 342 27.37 2.84 16.56
N SER A 343 28.54 3.44 16.73
CA SER A 343 29.16 3.67 18.05
C SER A 343 28.31 4.62 18.89
N TYR A 344 27.85 5.74 18.30
CA TYR A 344 26.92 6.65 18.97
C TYR A 344 25.64 5.94 19.43
N LEU A 345 25.01 5.20 18.52
CA LEU A 345 23.75 4.49 18.79
C LEU A 345 23.92 3.38 19.84
N ARG A 346 25.09 2.73 19.93
CA ARG A 346 25.37 1.78 21.02
C ARG A 346 25.47 2.47 22.38
N MET A 347 26.20 3.57 22.45
CA MET A 347 26.30 4.34 23.71
C MET A 347 24.93 4.87 24.14
N LEU A 348 24.13 5.36 23.20
CA LEU A 348 22.78 5.81 23.47
C LEU A 348 21.88 4.66 23.94
N PHE A 349 21.97 3.50 23.30
CA PHE A 349 21.21 2.32 23.72
C PHE A 349 21.60 1.85 25.13
N GLU A 350 22.89 1.84 25.45
CA GLU A 350 23.35 1.52 26.82
C GLU A 350 22.81 2.52 27.86
N GLN A 351 22.64 3.79 27.48
CA GLN A 351 22.08 4.84 28.33
C GLN A 351 20.56 4.73 28.50
N GLU A 352 19.82 4.43 27.43
CA GLU A 352 18.36 4.60 27.36
C GLU A 352 17.60 3.28 27.19
N SER A 353 18.27 2.13 27.10
CA SER A 353 17.64 0.85 26.73
C SER A 353 16.44 0.48 27.60
N GLU A 354 16.54 0.69 28.91
CA GLU A 354 15.44 0.38 29.85
C GLU A 354 14.23 1.25 29.58
N ASN A 355 14.42 2.55 29.39
CA ASN A 355 13.35 3.50 29.12
C ASN A 355 12.67 3.21 27.78
N ILE A 356 13.47 2.88 26.74
CA ILE A 356 12.95 2.66 25.39
C ILE A 356 12.23 1.33 25.30
N LEU A 357 12.86 0.23 25.74
CA LEU A 357 12.32 -1.11 25.57
C LEU A 357 11.05 -1.37 26.40
N THR A 358 10.81 -0.58 27.44
CA THR A 358 9.60 -0.66 28.28
C THR A 358 8.53 0.38 27.92
N SER A 359 8.79 1.22 26.91
CA SER A 359 7.81 2.21 26.48
C SER A 359 6.63 1.57 25.75
N GLU A 360 5.42 2.08 25.96
CA GLU A 360 4.20 1.61 25.29
C GLU A 360 4.32 1.63 23.76
N SER A 361 4.99 2.66 23.22
CA SER A 361 5.22 2.80 21.78
C SER A 361 6.16 1.74 21.22
N PHE A 362 7.22 1.41 21.95
CA PHE A 362 8.11 0.32 21.56
C PHE A 362 7.41 -1.04 21.66
N GLU A 363 6.68 -1.28 22.74
CA GLU A 363 5.92 -2.53 22.91
C GLU A 363 4.90 -2.74 21.78
N ALA A 364 4.20 -1.68 21.38
CA ALA A 364 3.29 -1.73 20.24
C ALA A 364 4.04 -2.05 18.93
N PHE A 365 5.13 -1.34 18.66
CA PHE A 365 5.97 -1.61 17.49
C PHE A 365 6.51 -3.05 17.48
N PHE A 366 7.03 -3.53 18.60
CA PHE A 366 7.57 -4.88 18.72
C PHE A 366 6.50 -5.94 18.49
N ARG A 367 5.33 -5.80 19.13
CA ARG A 367 4.19 -6.71 18.97
C ARG A 367 3.77 -6.83 17.51
N ASP A 368 3.68 -5.70 16.82
CA ASP A 368 3.17 -5.64 15.44
C ASP A 368 4.21 -6.10 14.39
N ASN A 369 5.50 -6.13 14.77
CA ASN A 369 6.61 -6.44 13.87
C ASN A 369 7.43 -7.68 14.24
N LYS A 370 7.17 -8.34 15.36
CA LYS A 370 7.98 -9.45 15.91
C LYS A 370 8.24 -10.60 14.91
N GLU A 371 7.33 -10.84 13.97
CA GLU A 371 7.48 -11.92 13.00
C GLU A 371 8.73 -11.78 12.13
N TRP A 372 9.07 -10.57 11.72
CA TRP A 372 10.27 -10.28 10.93
C TRP A 372 11.41 -9.72 11.77
N LEU A 373 11.07 -8.97 12.82
CA LEU A 373 12.05 -8.24 13.63
C LEU A 373 12.94 -9.18 14.47
N ILE A 374 12.36 -10.23 15.05
CA ILE A 374 13.13 -11.22 15.82
C ILE A 374 14.14 -11.94 14.92
N PRO A 375 13.76 -12.55 13.77
CA PRO A 375 14.73 -13.18 12.88
C PRO A 375 15.80 -12.20 12.37
N TYR A 376 15.42 -10.97 12.03
CA TYR A 376 16.39 -9.95 11.59
C TYR A 376 17.41 -9.60 12.66
N ALA A 377 16.98 -9.39 13.89
CA ALA A 377 17.88 -9.03 14.99
C ALA A 377 18.81 -10.19 15.37
N ALA A 378 18.28 -11.43 15.40
CA ALA A 378 19.09 -12.64 15.59
C ALA A 378 20.13 -12.80 14.47
N TYR A 379 19.70 -12.65 13.21
CA TYR A 379 20.59 -12.67 12.05
C TYR A 379 21.71 -11.62 12.19
N SER A 380 21.37 -10.39 12.52
CA SER A 380 22.33 -9.30 12.63
C SER A 380 23.34 -9.55 13.78
N TYR A 381 22.87 -10.10 14.89
CA TYR A 381 23.75 -10.52 15.99
C TYR A 381 24.68 -11.68 15.58
N LEU A 382 24.14 -12.70 14.91
CA LEU A 382 24.93 -13.87 14.46
C LEU A 382 25.94 -13.49 13.38
N ARG A 383 25.58 -12.59 12.45
CA ARG A 383 26.50 -12.01 11.49
C ARG A 383 27.68 -11.32 12.18
N ASP A 384 27.41 -10.47 13.17
CA ASP A 384 28.45 -9.75 13.92
C ASP A 384 29.32 -10.73 14.73
N LEU A 385 28.70 -11.75 15.34
CA LEU A 385 29.41 -12.78 16.12
C LEU A 385 30.35 -13.62 15.26
N ASN A 386 29.90 -14.00 14.06
CA ASN A 386 30.66 -14.85 13.14
C ASN A 386 31.49 -14.05 12.12
N HIS A 387 31.42 -12.72 12.14
CA HIS A 387 32.09 -11.83 11.18
C HIS A 387 31.81 -12.16 9.71
N THR A 388 30.62 -12.68 9.41
CA THR A 388 30.17 -13.01 8.05
C THR A 388 28.66 -13.04 7.96
N SER A 389 28.11 -12.54 6.85
CA SER A 389 26.69 -12.66 6.51
C SER A 389 26.32 -14.02 5.89
N ASP A 390 27.31 -14.84 5.55
CA ASP A 390 27.06 -16.18 5.03
C ASP A 390 26.68 -17.14 6.16
N PHE A 391 25.38 -17.27 6.37
CA PHE A 391 24.80 -18.10 7.41
C PHE A 391 25.16 -19.59 7.28
N ASN A 392 25.62 -20.06 6.13
CA ASN A 392 26.10 -21.43 6.00
C ASN A 392 27.34 -21.71 6.89
N ASN A 393 28.03 -20.65 7.31
CA ASN A 393 29.21 -20.72 8.17
C ASN A 393 28.89 -20.50 9.67
N TRP A 394 27.60 -20.41 10.08
CA TRP A 394 27.20 -20.12 11.47
C TRP A 394 27.03 -21.36 12.38
N GLY A 395 27.62 -22.49 12.00
CA GLY A 395 27.54 -23.71 12.82
C GLY A 395 26.11 -24.20 13.02
N GLU A 396 25.67 -24.28 14.27
CA GLU A 396 24.30 -24.70 14.62
C GLU A 396 23.19 -23.77 14.10
N TYR A 397 23.50 -22.49 13.87
CA TYR A 397 22.57 -21.49 13.31
C TYR A 397 22.60 -21.41 11.77
N SER A 398 23.31 -22.31 11.09
CA SER A 398 23.36 -22.34 9.61
C SER A 398 22.00 -22.60 8.96
N ARG A 399 21.10 -23.24 9.68
CA ARG A 399 19.69 -23.41 9.29
C ARG A 399 18.81 -22.72 10.32
N TYR A 400 17.83 -21.98 9.82
CA TYR A 400 16.88 -21.30 10.68
C TYR A 400 16.00 -22.34 11.41
N ASP A 401 16.00 -22.27 12.73
CA ASP A 401 15.06 -22.96 13.61
C ASP A 401 14.37 -21.93 14.49
N LYS A 402 13.04 -21.87 14.41
CA LYS A 402 12.26 -20.85 15.09
C LYS A 402 12.37 -20.93 16.61
N GLU A 403 12.37 -22.14 17.15
CA GLU A 403 12.41 -22.36 18.62
C GLU A 403 13.80 -21.99 19.16
N GLN A 404 14.85 -22.41 18.48
CA GLN A 404 16.22 -22.04 18.83
C GLN A 404 16.46 -20.52 18.78
N ILE A 405 15.91 -19.84 17.77
CA ILE A 405 16.02 -18.39 17.66
C ILE A 405 15.19 -17.67 18.74
N GLN A 406 14.04 -18.20 19.11
CA GLN A 406 13.25 -17.66 20.22
C GLN A 406 13.99 -17.80 21.56
N GLU A 407 14.70 -18.91 21.77
CA GLU A 407 15.52 -19.10 22.97
C GLU A 407 16.71 -18.14 22.99
N LEU A 408 17.40 -17.97 21.86
CA LEU A 408 18.50 -17.01 21.71
C LEU A 408 18.05 -15.57 22.00
N CYS A 409 16.86 -15.21 21.58
CA CYS A 409 16.26 -13.88 21.73
C CYS A 409 15.47 -13.69 23.03
N ASN A 410 15.48 -14.68 23.95
CA ASN A 410 14.81 -14.56 25.23
C ASN A 410 15.48 -13.46 26.07
N PRO A 411 14.72 -12.62 26.80
CA PRO A 411 15.26 -11.60 27.70
C PRO A 411 16.28 -12.12 28.72
N ASP A 412 16.16 -13.38 29.13
CA ASP A 412 17.09 -14.04 30.07
C ASP A 412 18.39 -14.53 29.40
N SER A 413 18.49 -14.47 28.07
CA SER A 413 19.69 -14.87 27.35
C SER A 413 20.82 -13.86 27.51
N THR A 414 22.05 -14.34 27.62
CA THR A 414 23.26 -13.50 27.64
C THR A 414 23.47 -12.71 26.35
N ALA A 415 22.85 -13.12 25.25
CA ALA A 415 22.88 -12.45 23.96
C ALA A 415 21.84 -11.32 23.85
N TYR A 416 20.83 -11.31 24.73
CA TYR A 416 19.65 -10.45 24.58
C TYR A 416 19.99 -8.97 24.41
N SER A 417 20.83 -8.40 25.25
CA SER A 417 21.19 -6.98 25.15
C SER A 417 21.80 -6.61 23.79
N LYS A 418 22.60 -7.52 23.20
CA LYS A 418 23.19 -7.32 21.87
C LYS A 418 22.15 -7.44 20.75
N ILE A 419 21.18 -8.31 20.92
CA ILE A 419 20.06 -8.52 19.99
C ILE A 419 19.06 -7.37 20.09
N ALA A 420 18.71 -6.94 21.30
CA ALA A 420 17.79 -5.84 21.57
C ALA A 420 18.28 -4.50 21.00
N PHE A 421 19.58 -4.32 20.84
CA PHE A 421 20.14 -3.19 20.11
C PHE A 421 19.59 -3.09 18.68
N TYR A 422 19.41 -4.20 17.98
CA TYR A 422 18.81 -4.20 16.64
C TYR A 422 17.31 -3.93 16.66
N TYR A 423 16.59 -4.31 17.73
CA TYR A 423 15.20 -3.88 17.92
C TYR A 423 15.11 -2.36 18.08
N PHE A 424 15.99 -1.79 18.89
CA PHE A 424 16.07 -0.34 19.08
C PHE A 424 16.36 0.39 17.76
N LEU A 425 17.34 -0.05 16.98
CA LEU A 425 17.67 0.57 15.69
C LEU A 425 16.46 0.61 14.74
N GLN A 426 15.74 -0.50 14.62
CA GLN A 426 14.59 -0.58 13.72
C GLN A 426 13.38 0.20 14.26
N TYR A 427 13.24 0.30 15.57
CA TYR A 427 12.23 1.17 16.18
C TYR A 427 12.49 2.65 15.86
N GLU A 428 13.70 3.13 16.04
CA GLU A 428 14.04 4.53 15.73
C GLU A 428 13.87 4.85 14.24
N LEU A 429 14.27 3.93 13.37
CA LEU A 429 14.05 4.06 11.93
C LEU A 429 12.56 4.12 11.57
N HIS A 430 11.75 3.27 12.22
CA HIS A 430 10.30 3.28 12.05
C HIS A 430 9.70 4.64 12.44
N VAL A 431 10.00 5.11 13.65
CA VAL A 431 9.46 6.38 14.18
C VAL A 431 9.84 7.56 13.28
N GLN A 432 11.11 7.67 12.91
CA GLN A 432 11.60 8.79 12.11
C GLN A 432 11.08 8.75 10.67
N LEU A 433 11.01 7.58 10.03
CA LEU A 433 10.49 7.46 8.68
C LEU A 433 8.98 7.71 8.64
N LEU A 434 8.23 7.20 9.62
CA LEU A 434 6.79 7.45 9.73
C LEU A 434 6.50 8.95 9.89
N ALA A 435 7.22 9.63 10.80
CA ALA A 435 7.12 11.08 10.99
C ALA A 435 7.49 11.88 9.73
N THR A 436 8.47 11.40 8.96
CA THR A 436 8.87 12.01 7.69
C THR A 436 7.80 11.82 6.61
N SER A 437 7.17 10.65 6.56
CA SER A 437 6.08 10.33 5.64
C SER A 437 4.82 11.15 5.94
N ASP A 438 4.46 11.29 7.22
CA ASP A 438 3.33 12.14 7.64
C ASP A 438 3.60 13.62 7.33
N TYR A 439 4.83 14.06 7.52
CA TYR A 439 5.24 15.40 7.14
C TYR A 439 5.11 15.63 5.62
N ALA A 440 5.55 14.69 4.80
CA ALA A 440 5.39 14.76 3.35
C ALA A 440 3.92 14.86 2.94
N ARG A 441 3.06 14.02 3.53
CA ARG A 441 1.60 14.08 3.32
C ARG A 441 1.03 15.44 3.69
N SER A 442 1.44 16.01 4.82
CA SER A 442 1.01 17.34 5.26
C SER A 442 1.40 18.46 4.31
N LYS A 443 2.53 18.29 3.59
CA LYS A 443 3.03 19.22 2.57
C LYS A 443 2.48 18.94 1.17
N GLY A 444 1.67 17.91 0.99
CA GLY A 444 1.14 17.48 -0.30
C GLY A 444 2.22 16.94 -1.25
N VAL A 445 3.28 16.36 -0.69
CA VAL A 445 4.37 15.68 -1.40
C VAL A 445 4.25 14.18 -1.19
N ILE A 446 4.36 13.42 -2.27
CA ILE A 446 4.34 11.96 -2.28
C ILE A 446 5.78 11.46 -2.18
N ILE A 447 6.06 10.63 -1.19
CA ILE A 447 7.29 9.84 -1.20
C ILE A 447 7.00 8.57 -2.00
N LYS A 448 7.69 8.41 -3.13
CA LYS A 448 7.68 7.18 -3.92
C LYS A 448 8.89 6.34 -3.51
N GLY A 449 8.62 5.28 -2.75
CA GLY A 449 9.63 4.32 -2.33
C GLY A 449 10.16 3.50 -3.52
N ASP A 450 11.34 2.95 -3.37
CA ASP A 450 11.93 2.01 -4.30
C ASP A 450 12.13 0.67 -3.58
N ILE A 451 11.62 -0.40 -4.15
CA ILE A 451 11.65 -1.72 -3.54
C ILE A 451 12.67 -2.56 -4.29
N PRO A 452 13.71 -3.11 -3.61
CA PRO A 452 14.66 -4.02 -4.25
C PRO A 452 13.92 -5.16 -4.95
N ILE A 453 14.25 -5.43 -6.21
CA ILE A 453 13.57 -6.45 -7.02
C ILE A 453 13.80 -7.87 -6.50
N GLY A 454 14.93 -8.11 -5.84
CA GLY A 454 15.33 -9.41 -5.30
C GLY A 454 15.79 -9.32 -3.85
N ILE A 455 16.38 -10.39 -3.39
CA ILE A 455 17.03 -10.51 -2.08
C ILE A 455 18.48 -10.94 -2.27
N SER A 456 19.34 -10.68 -1.29
CA SER A 456 20.66 -11.30 -1.25
C SER A 456 20.55 -12.80 -0.98
N ARG A 457 21.49 -13.59 -1.51
CA ARG A 457 21.58 -15.03 -1.21
C ARG A 457 21.86 -15.31 0.25
N THR A 458 22.43 -14.36 0.94
CA THR A 458 22.76 -14.42 2.35
C THR A 458 21.83 -13.53 3.20
N SER A 459 20.65 -13.17 2.69
CA SER A 459 19.67 -12.36 3.43
C SER A 459 18.93 -13.14 4.51
N VAL A 460 18.27 -12.40 5.37
CA VAL A 460 17.35 -12.96 6.38
C VAL A 460 16.27 -13.83 5.73
N GLU A 461 15.68 -13.37 4.64
CA GLU A 461 14.62 -14.09 3.93
C GLU A 461 15.14 -15.39 3.30
N ALA A 462 16.38 -15.39 2.78
CA ALA A 462 17.02 -16.61 2.26
C ALA A 462 17.32 -17.63 3.37
N TRP A 463 17.56 -17.16 4.59
CA TRP A 463 17.79 -17.99 5.78
C TRP A 463 16.49 -18.52 6.36
N VAL A 464 15.46 -17.67 6.51
CA VAL A 464 14.19 -18.00 7.18
C VAL A 464 13.22 -18.76 6.27
N GLU A 465 13.09 -18.33 5.02
CA GLU A 465 12.08 -18.81 4.07
C GLU A 465 12.69 -19.22 2.72
N PRO A 466 13.76 -20.07 2.69
CA PRO A 466 14.49 -20.41 1.47
C PRO A 466 13.63 -21.09 0.38
N TYR A 467 12.50 -21.68 0.77
CA TYR A 467 11.59 -22.38 -0.15
C TYR A 467 10.86 -21.44 -1.14
N TYR A 468 10.80 -20.14 -0.85
CA TYR A 468 10.26 -19.14 -1.79
C TYR A 468 11.26 -18.75 -2.90
N PHE A 469 12.50 -19.27 -2.84
CA PHE A 469 13.55 -18.87 -3.76
C PHE A 469 14.24 -20.04 -4.43
N ASN A 470 14.59 -19.86 -5.71
CA ASN A 470 15.42 -20.82 -6.45
C ASN A 470 16.89 -20.45 -6.21
N MET A 471 17.47 -20.98 -5.15
CA MET A 471 18.84 -20.66 -4.73
C MET A 471 19.90 -21.10 -5.76
N ASN A 472 19.59 -22.00 -6.69
CA ASN A 472 20.46 -22.40 -7.80
C ASN A 472 20.30 -21.51 -9.05
N GLY A 473 19.26 -20.65 -9.10
CA GLY A 473 19.03 -19.72 -10.17
C GLY A 473 19.67 -18.35 -9.90
N GLN A 474 19.81 -17.53 -10.93
CA GLN A 474 20.27 -16.15 -10.81
C GLN A 474 19.38 -15.21 -11.62
N ALA A 475 18.91 -14.15 -10.98
CA ALA A 475 18.19 -13.07 -11.66
C ALA A 475 19.17 -12.17 -12.42
N GLY A 476 18.70 -11.61 -13.50
CA GLY A 476 19.46 -10.69 -14.33
C GLY A 476 18.58 -10.02 -15.39
N ALA A 477 19.21 -9.34 -16.34
CA ALA A 477 18.54 -8.75 -17.48
C ALA A 477 19.13 -9.28 -18.80
N PRO A 478 18.32 -9.45 -19.85
CA PRO A 478 18.81 -9.82 -21.17
C PRO A 478 19.69 -8.70 -21.77
N PRO A 479 20.45 -9.00 -22.84
CA PRO A 479 21.18 -7.97 -23.56
C PRO A 479 20.29 -6.80 -24.03
N ASP A 480 20.79 -5.59 -23.85
CA ASP A 480 20.14 -4.36 -24.27
C ASP A 480 21.14 -3.36 -24.85
N ALA A 481 20.69 -2.12 -25.14
CA ALA A 481 21.55 -1.05 -25.67
C ALA A 481 22.65 -0.60 -24.71
N PHE A 482 22.52 -0.88 -23.42
CA PHE A 482 23.47 -0.48 -22.37
C PHE A 482 24.39 -1.63 -21.95
N SER A 483 23.97 -2.87 -22.13
CA SER A 483 24.74 -4.07 -21.79
C SER A 483 24.60 -5.14 -22.86
N THR A 484 25.61 -5.25 -23.74
CA THR A 484 25.60 -6.20 -24.86
C THR A 484 25.62 -7.68 -24.44
N ASN A 485 26.06 -7.97 -23.23
CA ASN A 485 26.11 -9.34 -22.67
C ASN A 485 24.96 -9.60 -21.68
N GLY A 486 24.04 -8.64 -21.50
CA GLY A 486 23.06 -8.68 -20.42
C GLY A 486 23.70 -8.44 -19.06
N GLN A 487 22.91 -8.63 -18.00
CA GLN A 487 23.34 -8.41 -16.62
C GLN A 487 23.03 -9.64 -15.77
N ASN A 488 23.95 -9.99 -14.90
CA ASN A 488 23.75 -10.96 -13.83
C ASN A 488 23.81 -10.23 -12.49
N TRP A 489 22.69 -10.22 -11.76
CA TRP A 489 22.58 -9.52 -10.49
C TRP A 489 22.96 -10.36 -9.27
N GLY A 490 23.26 -11.67 -9.47
CA GLY A 490 23.63 -12.59 -8.40
C GLY A 490 22.53 -12.98 -7.43
N MET A 491 21.37 -12.37 -7.51
CA MET A 491 20.21 -12.63 -6.64
C MET A 491 19.54 -13.95 -7.04
N PRO A 492 18.97 -14.74 -6.09
CA PRO A 492 18.15 -15.90 -6.42
C PRO A 492 16.87 -15.47 -7.14
N THR A 493 16.33 -16.33 -8.00
CA THR A 493 15.02 -16.10 -8.61
C THR A 493 13.91 -16.55 -7.67
N TYR A 494 12.70 -16.00 -7.86
CA TYR A 494 11.53 -16.39 -7.08
C TYR A 494 10.98 -17.76 -7.52
N ASN A 495 10.57 -18.57 -6.57
CA ASN A 495 9.83 -19.80 -6.79
C ASN A 495 8.33 -19.50 -6.86
N TRP A 496 7.89 -19.02 -8.03
CA TRP A 496 6.52 -18.58 -8.25
C TRP A 496 5.48 -19.68 -8.02
N ASP A 497 5.83 -20.94 -8.31
CA ASP A 497 4.93 -22.08 -8.11
C ASP A 497 4.64 -22.35 -6.62
N VAL A 498 5.63 -22.10 -5.76
CA VAL A 498 5.45 -22.21 -4.30
C VAL A 498 4.68 -21.00 -3.79
N MET A 499 5.03 -19.80 -4.22
CA MET A 499 4.34 -18.57 -3.80
C MET A 499 2.86 -18.54 -4.21
N ALA A 500 2.53 -19.12 -5.36
CA ALA A 500 1.13 -19.20 -5.81
C ALA A 500 0.25 -20.05 -4.88
N LYS A 501 0.82 -21.08 -4.22
CA LYS A 501 0.07 -21.98 -3.34
C LYS A 501 -0.48 -21.30 -2.08
N ASP A 502 0.18 -20.24 -1.63
CA ASP A 502 -0.23 -19.45 -0.47
C ASP A 502 -0.74 -18.04 -0.87
N ASN A 503 -1.17 -17.90 -2.13
CA ASN A 503 -1.68 -16.66 -2.69
C ASN A 503 -0.66 -15.50 -2.59
N TYR A 504 0.63 -15.79 -2.81
CA TYR A 504 1.72 -14.80 -2.77
C TYR A 504 1.83 -14.06 -1.43
N SER A 505 1.60 -14.74 -0.32
CA SER A 505 1.56 -14.17 1.04
C SER A 505 2.82 -13.38 1.37
N TRP A 506 3.99 -13.85 0.93
CA TRP A 506 5.26 -13.16 1.09
C TRP A 506 5.27 -11.76 0.47
N TRP A 507 4.78 -11.62 -0.77
CA TRP A 507 4.65 -10.33 -1.44
C TRP A 507 3.61 -9.43 -0.79
N GLN A 508 2.50 -10.00 -0.34
CA GLN A 508 1.46 -9.24 0.36
C GLN A 508 1.98 -8.65 1.67
N LYS A 509 2.72 -9.42 2.47
CA LYS A 509 3.35 -8.95 3.72
C LYS A 509 4.32 -7.80 3.43
N ARG A 510 5.17 -7.96 2.41
CA ARG A 510 6.13 -6.95 1.98
C ARG A 510 5.45 -5.63 1.59
N PHE A 511 4.42 -5.69 0.75
CA PHE A 511 3.68 -4.49 0.33
C PHE A 511 2.93 -3.84 1.48
N ARG A 512 2.31 -4.60 2.37
CA ARG A 512 1.64 -4.06 3.56
C ARG A 512 2.64 -3.28 4.43
N LYS A 513 3.82 -3.83 4.66
CA LYS A 513 4.86 -3.14 5.44
C LYS A 513 5.33 -1.85 4.77
N MET A 514 5.58 -1.87 3.47
CA MET A 514 6.00 -0.68 2.74
C MET A 514 4.89 0.39 2.66
N ALA A 515 3.62 -0.02 2.64
CA ALA A 515 2.47 0.89 2.63
C ALA A 515 2.30 1.71 3.93
N GLU A 516 2.94 1.33 5.02
CA GLU A 516 3.00 2.14 6.25
C GLU A 516 3.70 3.49 5.97
N TYR A 517 4.71 3.48 5.11
CA TYR A 517 5.57 4.63 4.87
C TYR A 517 5.32 5.31 3.51
N PHE A 518 5.04 4.54 2.48
CA PHE A 518 4.98 5.03 1.11
C PHE A 518 3.58 4.90 0.52
N THR A 519 3.16 5.92 -0.22
CA THR A 519 1.89 5.91 -0.97
C THR A 519 2.06 5.47 -2.42
N ALA A 520 3.29 5.37 -2.89
CA ALA A 520 3.66 4.86 -4.19
C ALA A 520 5.03 4.18 -4.11
N TYR A 521 5.27 3.18 -4.96
CA TYR A 521 6.58 2.54 -5.08
C TYR A 521 6.97 2.27 -6.52
N ARG A 522 8.29 2.08 -6.71
CA ARG A 522 8.90 1.47 -7.89
C ARG A 522 9.35 0.06 -7.52
N ILE A 523 9.19 -0.87 -8.43
CA ILE A 523 9.75 -2.21 -8.40
C ILE A 523 10.57 -2.39 -9.66
#